data_e63455965483f07754e39da9c8e43bbf
#
_entry.id   e63455965483f07754e39da9c8e43bbf
#
_cell.length_a   1.000
_cell.length_b   1.000
_cell.length_c   1.000
_cell.angle_alpha   90.00
_cell.angle_beta   90.00
_cell.angle_gamma   90.00
#
_symmetry.space_group_name_H-M   'P 1'
#
loop_
_entity.id
_entity.type
_entity.pdbx_description
1 polymer ?
#
loop_
_entity_poly.entity_id
_entity_poly.type
_entity_poly.pdbx_seq_one_letter_code
_entity_poly.pdbx_strand_id
1 'polypeptide(L)'
;MANVQLEFQASAGEADPQSRPLLVLGQLHNLHRLPWAQLRGKLQPRVTEEIWQSALSTLNPNPTDSCPLYLNYATVAALPSRVSRHNSPSAAQFVTRLVRNCLPGGVNRCIVMVCERSEVFASACALARAFPLFTHRSSASRRTEKKTVTVEFFLVGQNNGPMEVATLKCLASATEGVRLAARIVDTPCNEMNTDNFLEEIKKVGKDLGITPTIIRDEELKERGFGGIYGVGKAALHPPALAVLSHTPDGATQTIAWVGKGIVYDTGGLSIKGKTTMPGMKRDCGGAAAILGAFKATVKQGFKDNLHAVFCLAENAVGPRATRPDDIHVLYSGKTVEINNTDAEGRLILADGVAYACKDLGADIILDMATLTGAQGIATGKYHAAVLTNNEEWEKACVKAGRNCGDLVHPLVYCPELHFSEFTSAVADMKNSVADRDNTPSSCAGLFIASHIGFDWPGVWVHIDIAAPVHAGERATGYGVALLLSLFGGASEDPLLNLVSPLGCNGDSPPEEMERDSKRRRLV
;
A
#
# COMPACT_ATOMS: atom_id res chain seq x y z
N MET A 1 0.17 -0.39 22.17
CA MET A 1 -0.32 0.47 21.07
C MET A 1 -1.48 -0.16 20.28
N ALA A 2 -1.79 -1.43 20.44
CA ALA A 2 -2.84 -2.14 19.70
C ALA A 2 -4.29 -1.63 19.90
N ASN A 3 -4.56 -0.82 20.91
CA ASN A 3 -5.90 -0.32 21.23
C ASN A 3 -6.05 1.19 21.00
N VAL A 4 -5.34 1.73 19.99
CA VAL A 4 -5.47 3.15 19.64
C VAL A 4 -6.59 3.31 18.62
N GLN A 5 -7.63 4.04 18.99
CA GLN A 5 -8.63 4.56 18.07
C GLN A 5 -8.11 5.87 17.45
N LEU A 6 -8.07 5.92 16.12
CA LEU A 6 -7.67 7.10 15.36
C LEU A 6 -8.92 7.81 14.85
N GLU A 7 -9.08 9.08 15.22
CA GLU A 7 -10.24 9.87 14.85
C GLU A 7 -9.82 11.14 14.11
N PHE A 8 -10.43 11.38 12.96
CA PHE A 8 -10.26 12.62 12.20
C PHE A 8 -11.44 13.55 12.48
N GLN A 9 -11.16 14.73 12.97
CA GLN A 9 -12.17 15.71 13.34
C GLN A 9 -11.90 17.07 12.70
N ALA A 10 -12.97 17.80 12.35
CA ALA A 10 -12.87 19.15 11.82
C ALA A 10 -12.30 20.12 12.89
N SER A 11 -12.63 19.88 14.15
CA SER A 11 -12.05 20.55 15.30
C SER A 11 -11.95 19.59 16.48
N ALA A 12 -10.76 19.45 17.04
CA ALA A 12 -10.54 18.67 18.25
C ALA A 12 -10.93 19.42 19.54
N GLY A 13 -11.43 20.64 19.39
CA GLY A 13 -11.77 21.49 20.53
C GLY A 13 -10.55 22.09 21.24
N GLU A 14 -10.82 22.96 22.19
CA GLU A 14 -9.80 23.52 23.08
C GLU A 14 -9.51 22.58 24.24
N ALA A 15 -8.25 22.52 24.67
CA ALA A 15 -7.84 21.70 25.81
C ALA A 15 -6.48 22.15 26.35
N ASP A 16 -6.31 22.05 27.66
CA ASP A 16 -4.99 22.17 28.30
C ASP A 16 -4.11 20.97 27.88
N PRO A 17 -2.88 21.18 27.40
CA PRO A 17 -1.95 20.10 27.04
C PRO A 17 -1.73 19.07 28.17
N GLN A 18 -1.82 19.49 29.41
CA GLN A 18 -1.66 18.59 30.56
C GLN A 18 -2.80 17.56 30.63
N SER A 19 -4.01 17.93 30.24
CA SER A 19 -5.15 17.02 30.19
C SER A 19 -5.26 16.27 28.87
N ARG A 20 -4.82 16.89 27.79
CA ARG A 20 -4.84 16.34 26.43
C ARG A 20 -3.52 16.62 25.71
N PRO A 21 -2.54 15.72 25.85
CA PRO A 21 -1.23 15.89 25.23
C PRO A 21 -1.30 16.12 23.72
N LEU A 22 -0.42 16.98 23.22
CA LEU A 22 -0.47 17.51 21.86
C LEU A 22 0.86 17.37 21.13
N LEU A 23 0.79 16.91 19.87
CA LEU A 23 1.85 17.05 18.89
C LEU A 23 1.39 17.98 17.76
N VAL A 24 2.13 19.06 17.53
CA VAL A 24 1.96 19.90 16.33
C VAL A 24 3.01 19.49 15.32
N LEU A 25 2.59 19.13 14.11
CA LEU A 25 3.45 18.54 13.10
C LEU A 25 3.21 19.21 11.75
N GLY A 26 4.28 19.57 11.06
CA GLY A 26 4.20 20.14 9.72
C GLY A 26 5.57 20.46 9.13
N GLN A 27 5.59 20.82 7.86
CA GLN A 27 6.78 21.39 7.24
C GLN A 27 7.09 22.74 7.87
N LEU A 28 8.37 23.04 8.09
CA LEU A 28 8.77 24.22 8.85
C LEU A 28 8.18 25.52 8.28
N HIS A 29 8.18 25.68 6.95
CA HIS A 29 7.59 26.86 6.33
C HIS A 29 6.07 26.96 6.53
N ASN A 30 5.36 25.83 6.62
CA ASN A 30 3.94 25.82 6.90
C ASN A 30 3.64 26.12 8.37
N LEU A 31 4.49 25.65 9.30
CA LEU A 31 4.37 25.98 10.72
C LEU A 31 4.50 27.49 10.96
N HIS A 32 5.41 28.17 10.23
CA HIS A 32 5.55 29.64 10.29
C HIS A 32 4.35 30.40 9.73
N ARG A 33 3.56 29.79 8.85
CA ARG A 33 2.35 30.39 8.25
C ARG A 33 1.11 30.21 9.12
N LEU A 34 1.17 29.38 10.16
CA LEU A 34 0.02 29.10 11.02
C LEU A 34 -0.19 30.27 12.00
N PRO A 35 -1.35 30.94 11.98
CA PRO A 35 -1.66 32.00 12.92
C PRO A 35 -1.79 31.46 14.36
N TRP A 36 -1.15 32.12 15.30
CA TRP A 36 -1.25 31.77 16.73
C TRP A 36 -2.69 31.66 17.21
N ALA A 37 -3.56 32.57 16.76
CA ALA A 37 -4.97 32.59 17.11
C ALA A 37 -5.70 31.24 16.86
N GLN A 38 -5.28 30.47 15.86
CA GLN A 38 -5.85 29.16 15.56
C GLN A 38 -5.33 28.07 16.49
N LEU A 39 -4.09 28.20 16.95
CA LEU A 39 -3.41 27.17 17.74
C LEU A 39 -3.56 27.38 19.26
N ARG A 40 -3.70 28.63 19.70
CA ARG A 40 -3.69 29.01 21.13
C ARG A 40 -4.62 28.19 22.00
N GLY A 41 -5.83 27.86 21.53
CA GLY A 41 -6.82 27.09 22.27
C GLY A 41 -6.40 25.67 22.63
N LYS A 42 -5.34 25.17 21.99
CA LYS A 42 -4.78 23.82 22.25
C LYS A 42 -3.50 23.86 23.10
N LEU A 43 -2.94 25.04 23.30
CA LEU A 43 -1.66 25.22 23.99
C LEU A 43 -1.78 26.01 25.31
N GLN A 44 -2.76 26.92 25.38
CA GLN A 44 -3.00 27.68 26.62
C GLN A 44 -3.62 26.78 27.72
N PRO A 45 -3.35 27.10 28.99
CA PRO A 45 -2.54 28.23 29.49
C PRO A 45 -1.02 27.95 29.58
N ARG A 46 -0.54 26.78 29.09
CA ARG A 46 0.83 26.29 29.30
C ARG A 46 1.87 26.90 28.39
N VAL A 47 1.48 27.26 27.18
CA VAL A 47 2.38 27.79 26.15
C VAL A 47 1.86 29.16 25.71
N THR A 48 2.74 30.15 25.70
CA THR A 48 2.47 31.50 25.17
C THR A 48 2.88 31.61 23.71
N GLU A 49 2.44 32.65 23.03
CA GLU A 49 2.88 32.93 21.65
C GLU A 49 4.39 33.12 21.56
N GLU A 50 5.01 33.76 22.56
CA GLU A 50 6.45 33.95 22.62
C GLU A 50 7.21 32.62 22.67
N ILE A 51 6.75 31.67 23.49
CA ILE A 51 7.31 30.31 23.56
C ILE A 51 7.16 29.60 22.23
N TRP A 52 5.98 29.70 21.60
CA TRP A 52 5.74 29.12 20.28
C TRP A 52 6.70 29.68 19.22
N GLN A 53 6.82 30.99 19.10
CA GLN A 53 7.71 31.64 18.12
C GLN A 53 9.17 31.31 18.40
N SER A 54 9.57 31.30 19.67
CA SER A 54 10.92 30.91 20.09
C SER A 54 11.22 29.46 19.68
N ALA A 55 10.31 28.53 19.92
CA ALA A 55 10.46 27.13 19.53
C ALA A 55 10.64 26.99 18.01
N LEU A 56 9.78 27.66 17.21
CA LEU A 56 9.89 27.62 15.75
C LEU A 56 11.25 28.17 15.26
N SER A 57 11.79 29.20 15.91
CA SER A 57 13.08 29.80 15.53
C SER A 57 14.27 28.86 15.79
N THR A 58 14.13 27.90 16.69
CA THR A 58 15.20 26.92 17.00
C THR A 58 15.18 25.70 16.09
N LEU A 59 14.05 25.43 15.43
CA LEU A 59 13.91 24.25 14.57
C LEU A 59 14.78 24.35 13.31
N ASN A 60 15.55 23.30 13.06
CA ASN A 60 16.40 23.17 11.89
C ASN A 60 16.32 21.74 11.32
N PRO A 61 15.22 21.40 10.61
CA PRO A 61 15.00 20.04 10.13
C PRO A 61 16.04 19.60 9.10
N ASN A 62 16.80 18.55 9.44
CA ASN A 62 17.80 17.93 8.56
C ASN A 62 17.83 16.39 8.77
N PRO A 63 16.87 15.60 8.24
CA PRO A 63 15.67 16.06 7.54
C PRO A 63 14.52 16.47 8.47
N THR A 64 14.55 16.14 9.75
CA THR A 64 13.51 16.44 10.74
C THR A 64 14.10 17.05 12.00
N ASP A 65 13.27 17.77 12.74
CA ASP A 65 13.62 18.30 14.05
C ASP A 65 12.39 18.39 14.93
N SER A 66 12.57 18.53 16.25
CA SER A 66 11.46 18.69 17.19
C SER A 66 11.89 19.53 18.39
N CYS A 67 10.93 20.23 18.98
CA CYS A 67 11.12 21.05 20.17
C CYS A 67 9.97 20.81 21.16
N PRO A 68 10.25 20.43 22.42
CA PRO A 68 9.25 20.43 23.45
C PRO A 68 8.73 21.86 23.71
N LEU A 69 7.40 21.99 23.80
CA LEU A 69 6.74 23.26 24.11
C LEU A 69 6.37 23.35 25.60
N TYR A 70 5.96 22.25 26.17
CA TYR A 70 5.59 22.16 27.59
C TYR A 70 5.86 20.74 28.09
N LEU A 71 6.93 20.57 28.86
CA LEU A 71 7.35 19.29 29.42
C LEU A 71 7.25 18.13 28.40
N ASN A 72 6.63 17.04 28.79
CA ASN A 72 6.30 15.92 27.92
C ASN A 72 4.82 15.89 27.48
N TYR A 73 4.13 17.04 27.50
CA TYR A 73 2.72 17.17 27.16
C TYR A 73 2.46 17.88 25.84
N ALA A 74 3.36 18.74 25.41
CA ALA A 74 3.22 19.43 24.12
C ALA A 74 4.57 19.50 23.41
N THR A 75 4.58 19.15 22.14
CA THR A 75 5.77 19.14 21.26
C THR A 75 5.40 19.67 19.88
N VAL A 76 6.29 20.45 19.28
CA VAL A 76 6.25 20.76 17.86
C VAL A 76 7.33 19.99 17.13
N ALA A 77 6.98 19.41 15.97
CA ALA A 77 7.90 18.65 15.14
C ALA A 77 7.87 19.17 13.69
N ALA A 78 9.03 19.36 13.10
CA ALA A 78 9.20 19.95 11.79
C ALA A 78 9.64 18.91 10.76
N LEU A 79 8.92 18.87 9.64
CA LEU A 79 9.27 18.18 8.41
C LEU A 79 10.15 19.09 7.54
N PRO A 80 10.95 18.53 6.60
CA PRO A 80 11.72 19.33 5.68
C PRO A 80 10.80 20.18 4.80
N SER A 81 11.18 21.45 4.60
CA SER A 81 10.44 22.38 3.73
C SER A 81 10.60 22.05 2.24
N ARG A 82 11.61 21.29 1.90
CA ARG A 82 11.89 20.84 0.53
C ARG A 82 12.23 19.36 0.52
N VAL A 83 11.77 18.67 -0.50
CA VAL A 83 12.09 17.25 -0.76
C VAL A 83 12.62 17.10 -2.18
N SER A 84 13.38 16.05 -2.42
CA SER A 84 13.89 15.75 -3.76
C SER A 84 12.78 15.24 -4.68
N ARG A 85 13.04 15.26 -6.00
CA ARG A 85 12.04 14.96 -7.04
C ARG A 85 11.38 13.58 -6.92
N HIS A 86 12.04 12.61 -6.32
CA HIS A 86 11.52 11.25 -6.17
C HIS A 86 10.85 10.99 -4.81
N ASN A 87 10.75 12.00 -3.96
CA ASN A 87 10.00 11.89 -2.71
C ASN A 87 8.60 12.52 -2.84
N SER A 88 7.72 12.16 -1.91
CA SER A 88 6.43 12.81 -1.76
C SER A 88 6.61 14.24 -1.23
N PRO A 89 5.90 15.24 -1.78
CA PRO A 89 5.90 16.60 -1.23
C PRO A 89 5.52 16.67 0.26
N SER A 90 4.69 15.74 0.71
CA SER A 90 4.27 15.61 2.12
C SER A 90 5.36 15.08 3.06
N ALA A 91 6.47 14.55 2.54
CA ALA A 91 7.50 13.87 3.32
C ALA A 91 6.95 12.73 4.21
N ALA A 92 6.03 11.93 3.67
CA ALA A 92 5.18 10.99 4.40
C ALA A 92 5.91 10.04 5.35
N GLN A 93 7.08 9.51 4.95
CA GLN A 93 7.86 8.60 5.79
C GLN A 93 8.36 9.27 7.08
N PHE A 94 8.64 10.56 7.01
CA PHE A 94 9.04 11.34 8.19
C PHE A 94 7.86 11.67 9.09
N VAL A 95 6.65 11.83 8.54
CA VAL A 95 5.43 11.98 9.34
C VAL A 95 5.25 10.77 10.28
N THR A 96 5.33 9.57 9.75
CA THR A 96 5.23 8.33 10.55
C THR A 96 6.30 8.29 11.65
N ARG A 97 7.54 8.61 11.32
CA ARG A 97 8.67 8.63 12.25
C ARG A 97 8.48 9.64 13.37
N LEU A 98 8.10 10.87 13.03
CA LEU A 98 7.91 11.92 14.02
C LEU A 98 6.75 11.64 14.96
N VAL A 99 5.65 11.09 14.45
CA VAL A 99 4.53 10.69 15.31
C VAL A 99 4.97 9.62 16.31
N ARG A 100 5.71 8.61 15.86
CA ARG A 100 6.22 7.55 16.74
C ARG A 100 7.16 8.09 17.83
N ASN A 101 7.98 9.05 17.49
CA ASN A 101 9.05 9.54 18.38
C ASN A 101 8.60 10.72 19.25
N CYS A 102 7.69 11.55 18.78
CA CYS A 102 7.40 12.86 19.38
C CYS A 102 5.99 12.98 19.97
N LEU A 103 5.06 12.07 19.66
CA LEU A 103 3.73 12.13 20.25
C LEU A 103 3.81 11.84 21.75
N PRO A 104 3.43 12.80 22.60
CA PRO A 104 3.45 12.60 24.04
C PRO A 104 2.60 11.40 24.49
N GLY A 105 2.90 10.84 25.65
CA GLY A 105 2.11 9.77 26.27
C GLY A 105 0.76 10.26 26.77
N GLY A 106 -0.22 9.36 26.87
CA GLY A 106 -1.55 9.67 27.38
C GLY A 106 -2.63 8.76 26.84
N VAL A 107 -3.81 8.81 27.42
CA VAL A 107 -5.00 8.06 26.98
C VAL A 107 -5.69 8.77 25.82
N ASN A 108 -5.94 10.07 25.99
CA ASN A 108 -6.51 10.94 24.98
C ASN A 108 -5.46 11.95 24.53
N ARG A 109 -5.05 11.85 23.29
CA ARG A 109 -4.00 12.69 22.71
C ARG A 109 -4.50 13.37 21.45
N CYS A 110 -3.88 14.47 21.07
CA CYS A 110 -4.21 15.21 19.88
C CYS A 110 -2.98 15.36 18.98
N ILE A 111 -3.18 15.24 17.68
CA ILE A 111 -2.21 15.61 16.66
C ILE A 111 -2.82 16.73 15.83
N VAL A 112 -2.12 17.85 15.76
CA VAL A 112 -2.42 18.91 14.81
C VAL A 112 -1.45 18.79 13.64
N MET A 113 -1.98 18.44 12.48
CA MET A 113 -1.20 18.37 11.24
C MET A 113 -1.37 19.66 10.46
N VAL A 114 -0.27 20.37 10.24
CA VAL A 114 -0.23 21.63 9.48
C VAL A 114 0.30 21.37 8.08
N CYS A 115 -0.57 21.47 7.08
CA CYS A 115 -0.20 21.17 5.70
C CYS A 115 -1.12 21.89 4.69
N GLU A 116 -0.78 21.80 3.42
CA GLU A 116 -1.69 22.21 2.35
C GLU A 116 -2.72 21.12 2.07
N ARG A 117 -3.85 21.49 1.47
CA ARG A 117 -4.97 20.56 1.20
C ARG A 117 -4.54 19.35 0.35
N SER A 118 -3.66 19.54 -0.61
CA SER A 118 -3.11 18.46 -1.46
C SER A 118 -2.28 17.42 -0.70
N GLU A 119 -1.82 17.75 0.50
CA GLU A 119 -0.97 16.89 1.33
C GLU A 119 -1.74 16.14 2.42
N VAL A 120 -3.03 16.42 2.58
CA VAL A 120 -3.87 15.85 3.64
C VAL A 120 -3.96 14.32 3.54
N PHE A 121 -4.21 13.80 2.35
CA PHE A 121 -4.37 12.35 2.15
C PHE A 121 -3.08 11.58 2.49
N ALA A 122 -1.96 12.00 1.94
CA ALA A 122 -0.67 11.36 2.21
C ALA A 122 -0.29 11.44 3.69
N SER A 123 -0.52 12.60 4.32
CA SER A 123 -0.25 12.82 5.75
C SER A 123 -1.12 11.94 6.63
N ALA A 124 -2.41 11.81 6.34
CA ALA A 124 -3.32 10.95 7.10
C ALA A 124 -2.91 9.46 7.02
N CYS A 125 -2.58 8.96 5.84
CA CYS A 125 -2.11 7.60 5.65
C CYS A 125 -0.78 7.33 6.39
N ALA A 126 0.13 8.31 6.37
CA ALA A 126 1.38 8.22 7.12
C ALA A 126 1.18 8.24 8.64
N LEU A 127 0.25 9.05 9.14
CA LEU A 127 -0.16 9.06 10.55
C LEU A 127 -0.70 7.69 10.99
N ALA A 128 -1.53 7.07 10.18
CA ALA A 128 -2.12 5.75 10.48
C ALA A 128 -1.06 4.66 10.69
N ARG A 129 0.04 4.69 9.95
CA ARG A 129 1.16 3.74 10.06
C ARG A 129 1.86 3.79 11.42
N ALA A 130 1.77 4.89 12.14
CA ALA A 130 2.34 5.02 13.47
C ALA A 130 1.56 4.23 14.54
N PHE A 131 0.36 3.76 14.24
CA PHE A 131 -0.54 3.09 15.17
C PHE A 131 -0.91 1.67 14.72
N PRO A 132 0.04 0.71 14.74
CA PRO A 132 -0.22 -0.67 14.34
C PRO A 132 -1.22 -1.34 15.27
N LEU A 133 -2.05 -2.24 14.68
CA LEU A 133 -3.12 -2.94 15.41
C LEU A 133 -2.67 -4.26 16.03
N PHE A 134 -1.67 -4.94 15.42
CA PHE A 134 -1.23 -6.25 15.89
C PHE A 134 -0.18 -6.16 17.00
N THR A 135 -0.37 -6.91 18.09
CA THR A 135 0.63 -7.15 19.13
C THR A 135 0.23 -8.34 20.00
N HIS A 136 1.22 -9.15 20.36
CA HIS A 136 1.11 -10.21 21.37
C HIS A 136 1.97 -9.94 22.61
N ARG A 137 2.42 -8.69 22.81
CA ARG A 137 3.13 -8.33 24.04
C ARG A 137 2.20 -8.46 25.23
N SER A 138 2.59 -9.26 26.24
CA SER A 138 1.80 -9.49 27.46
C SER A 138 1.49 -8.20 28.23
N SER A 139 2.38 -7.21 28.17
CA SER A 139 2.14 -5.88 28.73
C SER A 139 1.02 -5.10 28.04
N ALA A 140 0.75 -5.38 26.76
CA ALA A 140 -0.34 -4.75 26.02
C ALA A 140 -1.70 -5.40 26.31
N SER A 141 -1.72 -6.73 26.51
CA SER A 141 -2.96 -7.46 26.84
C SER A 141 -3.52 -7.13 28.22
N ARG A 142 -2.67 -6.67 29.14
CA ARG A 142 -3.08 -6.24 30.50
C ARG A 142 -3.65 -4.83 30.54
N ARG A 143 -3.50 -4.03 29.46
CA ARG A 143 -4.03 -2.67 29.36
C ARG A 143 -5.36 -2.71 28.62
N THR A 144 -6.45 -2.82 29.36
CA THR A 144 -7.82 -2.78 28.83
C THR A 144 -8.26 -1.38 28.38
N GLU A 145 -7.48 -0.35 28.69
CA GLU A 145 -7.80 1.04 28.45
C GLU A 145 -7.71 1.38 26.96
N LYS A 146 -8.83 1.77 26.36
CA LYS A 146 -8.87 2.29 24.99
C LYS A 146 -8.20 3.66 24.95
N LYS A 147 -7.23 3.81 24.05
CA LYS A 147 -6.56 5.07 23.80
C LYS A 147 -7.14 5.71 22.53
N THR A 148 -7.34 7.01 22.59
CA THR A 148 -7.81 7.78 21.43
C THR A 148 -6.74 8.78 21.01
N VAL A 149 -6.50 8.86 19.71
CA VAL A 149 -5.70 9.91 19.07
C VAL A 149 -6.62 10.65 18.11
N THR A 150 -6.88 11.91 18.42
CA THR A 150 -7.67 12.79 17.56
C THR A 150 -6.72 13.57 16.67
N VAL A 151 -6.99 13.56 15.37
CA VAL A 151 -6.22 14.29 14.37
C VAL A 151 -7.06 15.44 13.82
N GLU A 152 -6.50 16.63 13.85
CA GLU A 152 -7.04 17.82 13.23
C GLU A 152 -6.05 18.38 12.21
N PHE A 153 -6.54 18.72 11.03
CA PHE A 153 -5.73 19.36 10.00
C PHE A 153 -5.92 20.88 10.04
N PHE A 154 -4.82 21.60 10.23
CA PHE A 154 -4.78 23.04 10.06
C PHE A 154 -4.22 23.35 8.68
N LEU A 155 -5.11 23.74 7.76
CA LEU A 155 -4.76 23.99 6.38
C LEU A 155 -4.14 25.37 6.21
N VAL A 156 -3.07 25.43 5.43
CA VAL A 156 -2.38 26.67 5.02
C VAL A 156 -2.41 26.77 3.50
N GLY A 157 -2.14 27.96 2.97
CA GLY A 157 -2.12 28.19 1.52
C GLY A 157 -3.51 28.51 0.94
N GLN A 158 -3.68 28.19 -0.32
CA GLN A 158 -4.98 28.32 -0.99
C GLN A 158 -5.93 27.23 -0.49
N ASN A 159 -7.24 27.53 -0.48
CA ASN A 159 -8.28 26.59 -0.01
C ASN A 159 -8.04 26.09 1.43
N ASN A 160 -7.72 27.01 2.33
CA ASN A 160 -7.45 26.76 3.74
C ASN A 160 -8.70 26.74 4.64
N GLY A 161 -9.88 26.61 4.07
CA GLY A 161 -11.14 26.48 4.82
C GLY A 161 -11.19 25.18 5.64
N PRO A 162 -12.18 25.06 6.53
CA PRO A 162 -12.32 23.89 7.39
C PRO A 162 -12.51 22.61 6.56
N MET A 163 -12.08 21.49 7.14
CA MET A 163 -12.24 20.16 6.53
C MET A 163 -13.71 19.76 6.47
N GLU A 164 -14.17 19.34 5.32
CA GLU A 164 -15.52 18.87 5.10
C GLU A 164 -15.75 17.49 5.73
N VAL A 165 -16.98 17.22 6.17
CA VAL A 165 -17.35 15.93 6.78
C VAL A 165 -17.07 14.75 5.84
N ALA A 166 -17.34 14.90 4.55
CA ALA A 166 -17.05 13.87 3.54
C ALA A 166 -15.56 13.54 3.47
N THR A 167 -14.71 14.55 3.50
CA THR A 167 -13.25 14.38 3.52
C THR A 167 -12.79 13.62 4.77
N LEU A 168 -13.33 13.96 5.93
CA LEU A 168 -13.00 13.26 7.18
C LEU A 168 -13.41 11.78 7.14
N LYS A 169 -14.57 11.46 6.56
CA LYS A 169 -15.00 10.08 6.35
C LYS A 169 -14.09 9.32 5.39
N CYS A 170 -13.65 9.97 4.32
CA CYS A 170 -12.68 9.41 3.39
C CYS A 170 -11.37 9.06 4.09
N LEU A 171 -10.83 9.97 4.89
CA LEU A 171 -9.62 9.74 5.66
C LEU A 171 -9.78 8.58 6.66
N ALA A 172 -10.92 8.49 7.33
CA ALA A 172 -11.22 7.38 8.23
C ALA A 172 -11.22 6.03 7.49
N SER A 173 -11.86 5.95 6.32
CA SER A 173 -11.90 4.73 5.50
C SER A 173 -10.52 4.35 4.95
N ALA A 174 -9.78 5.31 4.43
CA ALA A 174 -8.44 5.07 3.88
C ALA A 174 -7.46 4.58 4.95
N THR A 175 -7.45 5.23 6.11
CA THR A 175 -6.56 4.88 7.22
C THR A 175 -6.95 3.57 7.89
N GLU A 176 -8.23 3.23 7.95
CA GLU A 176 -8.70 1.90 8.35
C GLU A 176 -8.15 0.83 7.40
N GLY A 177 -8.19 1.07 6.09
CA GLY A 177 -7.62 0.18 5.08
C GLY A 177 -6.12 -0.02 5.24
N VAL A 178 -5.36 1.03 5.47
CA VAL A 178 -3.91 0.97 5.74
C VAL A 178 -3.62 0.12 6.99
N ARG A 179 -4.35 0.35 8.07
CA ARG A 179 -4.17 -0.39 9.32
C ARG A 179 -4.62 -1.84 9.21
N LEU A 180 -5.68 -2.14 8.46
CA LEU A 180 -6.14 -3.50 8.17
C LEU A 180 -5.07 -4.27 7.39
N ALA A 181 -4.54 -3.72 6.32
CA ALA A 181 -3.49 -4.35 5.53
C ALA A 181 -2.23 -4.63 6.38
N ALA A 182 -1.79 -3.65 7.16
CA ALA A 182 -0.64 -3.80 8.05
C ALA A 182 -0.88 -4.88 9.13
N ARG A 183 -2.09 -4.95 9.69
CA ARG A 183 -2.45 -5.98 10.69
C ARG A 183 -2.36 -7.39 10.11
N ILE A 184 -2.89 -7.59 8.91
CA ILE A 184 -2.83 -8.90 8.23
C ILE A 184 -1.38 -9.31 7.99
N VAL A 185 -0.56 -8.41 7.47
CA VAL A 185 0.86 -8.68 7.18
C VAL A 185 1.69 -8.91 8.44
N ASP A 186 1.38 -8.22 9.53
CA ASP A 186 2.07 -8.41 10.82
C ASP A 186 1.67 -9.73 11.52
N THR A 187 0.50 -10.27 11.24
CA THR A 187 -0.02 -11.47 11.89
C THR A 187 0.72 -12.71 11.37
N PRO A 188 1.34 -13.51 12.23
CA PRO A 188 2.08 -14.70 11.80
C PRO A 188 1.17 -15.79 11.25
N CYS A 189 1.74 -16.70 10.44
CA CYS A 189 0.98 -17.70 9.67
C CYS A 189 0.17 -18.68 10.53
N ASN A 190 0.59 -18.95 11.76
CA ASN A 190 -0.22 -19.77 12.69
C ASN A 190 -1.55 -19.14 13.06
N GLU A 191 -1.71 -17.83 12.84
CA GLU A 191 -2.95 -17.07 13.05
C GLU A 191 -3.46 -16.39 11.77
N MET A 192 -2.68 -16.42 10.70
CA MET A 192 -3.03 -15.89 9.38
C MET A 192 -2.61 -16.88 8.29
N ASN A 193 -3.17 -18.07 8.33
CA ASN A 193 -3.09 -19.05 7.23
C ASN A 193 -4.15 -18.72 6.15
N THR A 194 -4.29 -19.55 5.14
CA THR A 194 -5.26 -19.32 4.07
C THR A 194 -6.71 -19.28 4.56
N ASP A 195 -7.08 -20.10 5.55
CA ASP A 195 -8.41 -20.07 6.15
C ASP A 195 -8.71 -18.74 6.84
N ASN A 196 -7.75 -18.25 7.64
CA ASN A 196 -7.90 -16.98 8.34
C ASN A 196 -7.95 -15.79 7.37
N PHE A 197 -7.17 -15.84 6.28
CA PHE A 197 -7.22 -14.81 5.26
C PHE A 197 -8.58 -14.77 4.55
N LEU A 198 -9.14 -15.93 4.24
CA LEU A 198 -10.51 -16.04 3.70
C LEU A 198 -11.55 -15.44 4.66
N GLU A 199 -11.41 -15.64 5.96
CA GLU A 199 -12.29 -15.01 6.95
C GLU A 199 -12.18 -13.47 6.94
N GLU A 200 -10.97 -12.92 6.75
CA GLU A 200 -10.80 -11.46 6.58
C GLU A 200 -11.50 -10.95 5.32
N ILE A 201 -11.42 -11.68 4.22
CA ILE A 201 -12.13 -11.35 2.96
C ILE A 201 -13.64 -11.40 3.16
N LYS A 202 -14.15 -12.43 3.84
CA LYS A 202 -15.58 -12.58 4.16
C LYS A 202 -16.09 -11.44 5.05
N LYS A 203 -15.30 -11.01 6.04
CA LYS A 203 -15.64 -9.86 6.92
C LYS A 203 -15.76 -8.58 6.11
N VAL A 204 -14.80 -8.30 5.24
CA VAL A 204 -14.87 -7.12 4.36
C VAL A 204 -16.08 -7.19 3.43
N GLY A 205 -16.32 -8.36 2.83
CA GLY A 205 -17.51 -8.59 2.00
C GLY A 205 -18.81 -8.31 2.76
N LYS A 206 -18.93 -8.84 3.98
CA LYS A 206 -20.10 -8.59 4.85
C LYS A 206 -20.30 -7.11 5.14
N ASP A 207 -19.23 -6.39 5.47
CA ASP A 207 -19.28 -4.95 5.75
C ASP A 207 -19.73 -4.13 4.53
N LEU A 208 -19.47 -4.63 3.32
CA LEU A 208 -19.82 -3.99 2.05
C LEU A 208 -21.10 -4.54 1.41
N GLY A 209 -21.70 -5.59 1.99
CA GLY A 209 -22.85 -6.27 1.39
C GLY A 209 -22.49 -7.09 0.15
N ILE A 210 -21.26 -7.58 0.05
CA ILE A 210 -20.71 -8.35 -1.08
C ILE A 210 -20.39 -9.76 -0.63
N THR A 211 -20.93 -10.77 -1.36
CA THR A 211 -20.58 -12.17 -1.13
C THR A 211 -19.37 -12.54 -1.99
N PRO A 212 -18.26 -13.03 -1.39
CA PRO A 212 -17.11 -13.43 -2.16
C PRO A 212 -17.36 -14.70 -2.96
N THR A 213 -16.76 -14.77 -4.16
CA THR A 213 -16.59 -16.03 -4.90
C THR A 213 -15.32 -16.71 -4.41
N ILE A 214 -15.39 -17.97 -4.02
CA ILE A 214 -14.26 -18.74 -3.49
C ILE A 214 -14.12 -20.04 -4.26
N ILE A 215 -12.96 -20.27 -4.84
CA ILE A 215 -12.55 -21.52 -5.51
C ILE A 215 -11.40 -22.08 -4.69
N ARG A 216 -11.53 -23.35 -4.26
CA ARG A 216 -10.62 -23.84 -3.24
C ARG A 216 -10.17 -25.28 -3.47
N ASP A 217 -8.91 -25.57 -3.07
CA ASP A 217 -8.30 -26.89 -3.00
C ASP A 217 -8.42 -27.68 -4.32
N GLU A 218 -9.00 -28.87 -4.33
CA GLU A 218 -9.14 -29.71 -5.53
C GLU A 218 -9.96 -29.04 -6.63
N GLU A 219 -10.92 -28.17 -6.31
CA GLU A 219 -11.66 -27.38 -7.30
C GLU A 219 -10.74 -26.47 -8.12
N LEU A 220 -9.68 -25.91 -7.51
CA LEU A 220 -8.66 -25.16 -8.24
C LEU A 220 -7.99 -26.02 -9.32
N LYS A 221 -7.63 -27.26 -8.98
CA LYS A 221 -7.04 -28.21 -9.90
C LYS A 221 -8.00 -28.58 -11.02
N GLU A 222 -9.24 -28.92 -10.67
CA GLU A 222 -10.28 -29.31 -11.62
C GLU A 222 -10.59 -28.20 -12.63
N ARG A 223 -10.57 -26.96 -12.19
CA ARG A 223 -10.81 -25.77 -13.02
C ARG A 223 -9.57 -25.24 -13.74
N GLY A 224 -8.41 -25.85 -13.57
CA GLY A 224 -7.20 -25.53 -14.31
C GLY A 224 -6.32 -24.43 -13.68
N PHE A 225 -6.50 -24.11 -12.42
CA PHE A 225 -5.62 -23.18 -11.69
C PHE A 225 -4.36 -23.90 -11.18
N GLY A 226 -3.55 -24.39 -12.11
CA GLY A 226 -2.36 -25.19 -11.81
C GLY A 226 -1.25 -24.40 -11.09
N GLY A 227 -1.20 -23.09 -11.24
CA GLY A 227 -0.27 -22.25 -10.51
C GLY A 227 -0.59 -22.16 -9.02
N ILE A 228 -1.81 -21.76 -8.68
CA ILE A 228 -2.26 -21.64 -7.28
C ILE A 228 -2.27 -23.01 -6.60
N TYR A 229 -2.86 -24.01 -7.24
CA TYR A 229 -2.91 -25.36 -6.70
C TYR A 229 -1.50 -25.96 -6.52
N GLY A 230 -0.66 -25.84 -7.55
CA GLY A 230 0.71 -26.37 -7.52
C GLY A 230 1.56 -25.81 -6.39
N VAL A 231 1.44 -24.52 -6.11
CA VAL A 231 2.15 -23.87 -5.00
C VAL A 231 1.59 -24.31 -3.65
N GLY A 232 0.26 -24.36 -3.50
CA GLY A 232 -0.39 -24.53 -2.20
C GLY A 232 -0.69 -25.97 -1.77
N LYS A 233 -0.56 -26.95 -2.66
CA LYS A 233 -1.00 -28.34 -2.41
C LYS A 233 -0.27 -29.09 -1.29
N ALA A 234 0.90 -28.62 -0.87
CA ALA A 234 1.66 -29.26 0.22
C ALA A 234 1.24 -28.76 1.61
N ALA A 235 0.55 -27.63 1.68
CA ALA A 235 0.16 -27.03 2.95
C ALA A 235 -1.00 -27.77 3.64
N LEU A 236 -1.03 -27.65 4.97
CA LEU A 236 -2.14 -28.16 5.78
C LEU A 236 -3.45 -27.41 5.46
N HIS A 237 -3.36 -26.09 5.29
CA HIS A 237 -4.50 -25.25 4.93
C HIS A 237 -4.48 -25.02 3.40
N PRO A 238 -5.54 -25.46 2.70
CA PRO A 238 -5.55 -25.48 1.24
C PRO A 238 -5.45 -24.10 0.60
N PRO A 239 -4.91 -24.01 -0.63
CA PRO A 239 -4.91 -22.79 -1.41
C PRO A 239 -6.32 -22.38 -1.85
N ALA A 240 -6.48 -21.12 -2.21
CA ALA A 240 -7.75 -20.56 -2.68
C ALA A 240 -7.55 -19.42 -3.68
N LEU A 241 -8.51 -19.27 -4.58
CA LEU A 241 -8.77 -18.04 -5.30
C LEU A 241 -10.06 -17.44 -4.74
N ALA A 242 -10.01 -16.21 -4.24
CA ALA A 242 -11.19 -15.51 -3.76
C ALA A 242 -11.37 -14.20 -4.52
N VAL A 243 -12.61 -13.82 -4.78
CA VAL A 243 -12.95 -12.60 -5.52
C VAL A 243 -14.04 -11.83 -4.79
N LEU A 244 -13.79 -10.54 -4.57
CA LEU A 244 -14.81 -9.57 -4.19
C LEU A 244 -15.12 -8.68 -5.39
N SER A 245 -16.39 -8.53 -5.73
CA SER A 245 -16.83 -7.80 -6.93
C SER A 245 -17.76 -6.66 -6.56
N HIS A 246 -17.41 -5.46 -7.02
CA HIS A 246 -18.24 -4.27 -6.97
C HIS A 246 -18.65 -3.91 -8.40
N THR A 247 -19.95 -3.99 -8.69
CA THR A 247 -20.50 -3.81 -10.04
C THR A 247 -21.64 -2.79 -10.02
N PRO A 248 -21.32 -1.48 -9.93
CA PRO A 248 -22.32 -0.44 -9.87
C PRO A 248 -23.04 -0.24 -11.22
N ASP A 249 -24.26 0.27 -11.18
CA ASP A 249 -24.98 0.64 -12.37
C ASP A 249 -24.26 1.78 -13.11
N GLY A 250 -24.22 1.72 -14.44
CA GLY A 250 -23.59 2.73 -15.28
C GLY A 250 -22.07 2.68 -15.35
N ALA A 251 -21.44 1.62 -14.89
CA ALA A 251 -20.00 1.42 -15.04
C ALA A 251 -19.59 1.42 -16.52
N THR A 252 -18.49 2.11 -16.84
CA THR A 252 -18.00 2.27 -18.23
C THR A 252 -16.78 1.38 -18.50
N GLN A 253 -16.12 0.89 -17.47
CA GLN A 253 -14.95 0.00 -17.59
C GLN A 253 -14.91 -1.00 -16.45
N THR A 254 -14.12 -2.05 -16.64
CA THR A 254 -13.91 -3.12 -15.65
C THR A 254 -12.44 -3.16 -15.24
N ILE A 255 -12.21 -3.07 -13.94
CA ILE A 255 -10.89 -3.05 -13.32
C ILE A 255 -10.76 -4.31 -12.45
N ALA A 256 -9.63 -4.99 -12.54
CA ALA A 256 -9.26 -6.06 -11.63
C ALA A 256 -7.95 -5.75 -10.91
N TRP A 257 -7.96 -5.88 -9.60
CA TRP A 257 -6.78 -5.88 -8.74
C TRP A 257 -6.47 -7.30 -8.31
N VAL A 258 -5.31 -7.79 -8.66
CA VAL A 258 -4.89 -9.17 -8.38
C VAL A 258 -3.75 -9.16 -7.36
N GLY A 259 -3.97 -9.79 -6.22
CA GLY A 259 -3.04 -9.75 -5.10
C GLY A 259 -2.34 -11.08 -4.83
N LYS A 260 -1.01 -11.02 -4.67
CA LYS A 260 -0.23 -12.14 -4.13
C LYS A 260 -0.54 -12.30 -2.65
N GLY A 261 -1.09 -13.46 -2.30
CA GLY A 261 -1.44 -13.83 -0.93
C GLY A 261 -0.73 -15.11 -0.48
N ILE A 262 0.59 -15.13 -0.55
CA ILE A 262 1.40 -16.21 0.04
C ILE A 262 1.50 -15.97 1.55
N VAL A 263 0.71 -16.73 2.31
CA VAL A 263 0.59 -16.52 3.76
C VAL A 263 1.87 -16.89 4.52
N TYR A 264 2.66 -17.82 3.97
CA TYR A 264 4.04 -18.07 4.36
C TYR A 264 4.82 -18.67 3.19
N ASP A 265 6.08 -18.28 3.04
CA ASP A 265 6.95 -18.76 1.97
C ASP A 265 8.20 -19.41 2.53
N THR A 266 8.23 -20.75 2.51
CA THR A 266 9.43 -21.54 2.86
C THR A 266 10.41 -21.63 1.68
N GLY A 267 9.99 -21.24 0.47
CA GLY A 267 10.69 -21.52 -0.77
C GLY A 267 10.30 -22.87 -1.39
N GLY A 268 9.50 -23.68 -0.72
CA GLY A 268 9.22 -25.06 -1.13
C GLY A 268 10.48 -25.92 -1.06
N LEU A 269 10.69 -26.83 -2.00
CA LEU A 269 11.90 -27.67 -2.06
C LEU A 269 13.15 -26.87 -2.43
N SER A 270 13.03 -25.73 -3.11
CA SER A 270 14.08 -24.71 -3.22
C SER A 270 14.09 -23.85 -1.96
N ILE A 271 14.37 -24.50 -0.82
CA ILE A 271 14.14 -23.95 0.52
C ILE A 271 14.98 -22.71 0.79
N LYS A 272 14.38 -21.72 1.42
CA LYS A 272 15.05 -20.49 1.85
C LYS A 272 16.07 -20.77 2.96
N GLY A 273 17.12 -19.98 2.96
CA GLY A 273 18.16 -20.06 4.00
C GLY A 273 17.69 -19.56 5.37
N LYS A 274 18.48 -19.85 6.39
CA LYS A 274 18.22 -19.48 7.80
C LYS A 274 17.95 -17.98 8.00
N THR A 275 18.59 -17.11 7.23
CA THR A 275 18.47 -15.65 7.36
C THR A 275 17.43 -15.05 6.44
N THR A 276 17.01 -15.77 5.39
CA THR A 276 16.06 -15.28 4.38
C THR A 276 14.63 -15.74 4.62
N MET A 277 14.42 -16.83 5.35
CA MET A 277 13.06 -17.33 5.67
C MET A 277 12.35 -16.51 6.75
N PRO A 278 12.96 -16.09 7.87
CA PRO A 278 12.29 -15.26 8.86
C PRO A 278 11.76 -13.96 8.24
N GLY A 279 10.51 -13.64 8.54
CA GLY A 279 9.81 -12.50 7.95
C GLY A 279 8.92 -12.85 6.75
N MET A 280 8.92 -14.09 6.26
CA MET A 280 8.12 -14.53 5.12
C MET A 280 6.60 -14.58 5.40
N LYS A 281 6.14 -14.29 6.61
CA LYS A 281 4.74 -13.94 6.90
C LYS A 281 4.26 -12.72 6.09
N ARG A 282 5.18 -11.88 5.60
CA ARG A 282 4.89 -10.67 4.83
C ARG A 282 4.55 -10.93 3.36
N ASP A 283 4.69 -12.17 2.91
CA ASP A 283 4.56 -12.55 1.51
C ASP A 283 3.10 -12.54 1.01
N CYS A 284 2.17 -12.22 1.89
CA CYS A 284 0.77 -11.93 1.60
C CYS A 284 0.46 -10.43 1.42
N GLY A 285 1.48 -9.57 1.42
CA GLY A 285 1.31 -8.11 1.45
C GLY A 285 0.56 -7.54 0.27
N GLY A 286 0.69 -8.13 -0.92
CA GLY A 286 -0.07 -7.72 -2.11
C GLY A 286 -1.57 -7.92 -1.94
N ALA A 287 -1.99 -9.10 -1.50
CA ALA A 287 -3.40 -9.41 -1.23
C ALA A 287 -3.95 -8.57 -0.06
N ALA A 288 -3.16 -8.37 0.98
CA ALA A 288 -3.55 -7.56 2.14
C ALA A 288 -3.79 -6.09 1.74
N ALA A 289 -2.91 -5.50 0.95
CA ALA A 289 -3.06 -4.14 0.43
C ALA A 289 -4.33 -3.99 -0.41
N ILE A 290 -4.58 -4.94 -1.30
CA ILE A 290 -5.78 -4.94 -2.15
C ILE A 290 -7.05 -5.06 -1.31
N LEU A 291 -7.06 -5.88 -0.26
CA LEU A 291 -8.23 -5.99 0.63
C LEU A 291 -8.53 -4.67 1.34
N GLY A 292 -7.52 -4.04 1.92
CA GLY A 292 -7.68 -2.74 2.59
C GLY A 292 -8.12 -1.64 1.62
N ALA A 293 -7.53 -1.59 0.43
CA ALA A 293 -7.87 -0.62 -0.60
C ALA A 293 -9.28 -0.83 -1.16
N PHE A 294 -9.68 -2.08 -1.41
CA PHE A 294 -11.01 -2.43 -1.92
C PHE A 294 -12.11 -1.97 -0.96
N LYS A 295 -11.95 -2.26 0.32
CA LYS A 295 -12.90 -1.82 1.35
C LYS A 295 -13.08 -0.30 1.33
N ALA A 296 -12.00 0.45 1.34
CA ALA A 296 -12.03 1.91 1.34
C ALA A 296 -12.61 2.47 0.03
N THR A 297 -12.22 1.92 -1.11
CA THR A 297 -12.67 2.36 -2.44
C THR A 297 -14.18 2.23 -2.59
N VAL A 298 -14.73 1.07 -2.22
CA VAL A 298 -16.18 0.83 -2.32
C VAL A 298 -16.97 1.72 -1.36
N LYS A 299 -16.47 1.90 -0.14
CA LYS A 299 -17.11 2.80 0.84
C LYS A 299 -17.19 4.26 0.39
N GLN A 300 -16.25 4.72 -0.41
CA GLN A 300 -16.20 6.10 -0.90
C GLN A 300 -16.97 6.31 -2.23
N GLY A 301 -17.70 5.29 -2.68
CA GLY A 301 -18.42 5.35 -3.93
C GLY A 301 -17.49 5.25 -5.14
N PHE A 302 -17.48 4.12 -5.79
CA PHE A 302 -16.65 3.86 -6.98
C PHE A 302 -17.55 3.61 -8.18
N LYS A 303 -17.30 4.32 -9.28
CA LYS A 303 -18.23 4.40 -10.44
C LYS A 303 -18.06 3.25 -11.42
N ASP A 304 -16.90 2.59 -11.43
CA ASP A 304 -16.58 1.52 -12.36
C ASP A 304 -16.69 0.14 -11.71
N ASN A 305 -16.73 -0.91 -12.54
CA ASN A 305 -16.63 -2.28 -12.04
C ASN A 305 -15.24 -2.50 -11.46
N LEU A 306 -15.18 -3.03 -10.25
CA LEU A 306 -13.93 -3.35 -9.56
C LEU A 306 -14.00 -4.75 -8.97
N HIS A 307 -13.06 -5.60 -9.40
CA HIS A 307 -12.87 -6.93 -8.86
C HIS A 307 -11.55 -6.99 -8.10
N ALA A 308 -11.60 -7.43 -6.84
CA ALA A 308 -10.41 -7.77 -6.08
C ALA A 308 -10.23 -9.28 -6.10
N VAL A 309 -9.12 -9.73 -6.69
CA VAL A 309 -8.78 -11.14 -6.87
C VAL A 309 -7.63 -11.49 -5.94
N PHE A 310 -7.90 -12.39 -4.99
CA PHE A 310 -6.94 -12.81 -3.98
C PHE A 310 -6.42 -14.20 -4.32
N CYS A 311 -5.14 -14.32 -4.65
CA CYS A 311 -4.45 -15.57 -4.92
C CYS A 311 -3.78 -16.04 -3.63
N LEU A 312 -4.39 -17.00 -2.93
CA LEU A 312 -3.97 -17.41 -1.59
C LEU A 312 -3.33 -18.80 -1.61
N ALA A 313 -2.15 -18.91 -1.06
CA ALA A 313 -1.45 -20.18 -0.87
C ALA A 313 -0.41 -20.08 0.25
N GLU A 314 -0.05 -21.21 0.83
CA GLU A 314 1.15 -21.39 1.64
C GLU A 314 2.16 -22.20 0.83
N ASN A 315 3.35 -21.66 0.59
CA ASN A 315 4.44 -22.39 -0.06
C ASN A 315 5.15 -23.25 0.99
N ALA A 316 4.67 -24.46 1.20
CA ALA A 316 5.11 -25.37 2.25
C ALA A 316 5.97 -26.49 1.73
N VAL A 317 6.73 -27.11 2.62
CA VAL A 317 7.50 -28.33 2.38
C VAL A 317 6.69 -29.53 2.86
N GLY A 318 6.65 -30.60 2.07
CA GLY A 318 5.94 -31.82 2.42
C GLY A 318 5.93 -32.83 1.27
N PRO A 319 5.37 -34.03 1.47
CA PRO A 319 5.38 -35.08 0.46
C PRO A 319 4.56 -34.73 -0.79
N ARG A 320 3.67 -33.75 -0.71
CA ARG A 320 2.88 -33.27 -1.84
C ARG A 320 3.46 -32.03 -2.50
N ALA A 321 4.61 -31.53 -2.02
CA ALA A 321 5.22 -30.31 -2.57
C ALA A 321 5.58 -30.49 -4.05
N THR A 322 5.44 -29.39 -4.80
CA THR A 322 5.96 -29.29 -6.17
C THR A 322 7.46 -29.51 -6.16
N ARG A 323 7.95 -30.30 -7.09
CA ARG A 323 9.38 -30.61 -7.25
C ARG A 323 9.95 -29.81 -8.43
N PRO A 324 11.20 -29.41 -8.39
CA PRO A 324 11.91 -29.04 -9.61
C PRO A 324 11.71 -30.11 -10.69
N ASP A 325 11.56 -29.69 -11.93
CA ASP A 325 11.22 -30.48 -13.11
C ASP A 325 9.72 -30.85 -13.26
N ASP A 326 8.88 -30.63 -12.25
CA ASP A 326 7.43 -30.76 -12.42
C ASP A 326 6.95 -29.73 -13.47
N ILE A 327 5.96 -30.13 -14.29
CA ILE A 327 5.32 -29.25 -15.26
C ILE A 327 3.87 -29.00 -14.81
N HIS A 328 3.50 -27.75 -14.67
CA HIS A 328 2.13 -27.33 -14.35
C HIS A 328 1.47 -26.69 -15.57
N VAL A 329 0.17 -26.93 -15.73
CA VAL A 329 -0.68 -26.21 -16.67
C VAL A 329 -1.40 -25.12 -15.90
N LEU A 330 -1.13 -23.85 -16.24
CA LEU A 330 -1.73 -22.70 -15.60
C LEU A 330 -3.10 -22.37 -16.21
N TYR A 331 -3.86 -21.49 -15.55
CA TYR A 331 -5.20 -21.11 -16.01
C TYR A 331 -5.22 -20.46 -17.41
N SER A 332 -4.11 -19.88 -17.83
CA SER A 332 -3.90 -19.40 -19.19
C SER A 332 -3.92 -20.51 -20.25
N GLY A 333 -3.80 -21.77 -19.86
CA GLY A 333 -3.59 -22.93 -20.72
C GLY A 333 -2.12 -23.20 -21.05
N LYS A 334 -1.20 -22.32 -20.67
CA LYS A 334 0.23 -22.48 -20.90
C LYS A 334 0.85 -23.44 -19.90
N THR A 335 1.86 -24.17 -20.38
CA THR A 335 2.63 -25.13 -19.58
C THR A 335 3.89 -24.48 -19.02
N VAL A 336 4.18 -24.74 -17.75
CA VAL A 336 5.32 -24.16 -17.05
C VAL A 336 6.13 -25.26 -16.37
N GLU A 337 7.39 -25.38 -16.79
CA GLU A 337 8.39 -26.22 -16.12
C GLU A 337 8.94 -25.49 -14.87
N ILE A 338 8.82 -26.12 -13.73
CA ILE A 338 9.27 -25.56 -12.48
C ILE A 338 10.76 -25.84 -12.30
N ASN A 339 11.59 -24.81 -12.42
CA ASN A 339 13.02 -24.91 -12.12
C ASN A 339 13.41 -24.25 -10.79
N ASN A 340 12.49 -23.53 -10.16
CA ASN A 340 12.69 -22.90 -8.85
C ASN A 340 11.34 -22.78 -8.11
N THR A 341 11.15 -23.59 -7.07
CA THR A 341 9.92 -23.55 -6.26
C THR A 341 9.82 -22.30 -5.38
N ASP A 342 10.90 -21.53 -5.23
CA ASP A 342 10.92 -20.24 -4.53
C ASP A 342 10.50 -19.05 -5.45
N ALA A 343 10.21 -19.34 -6.71
CA ALA A 343 9.58 -18.40 -7.64
C ALA A 343 8.07 -18.70 -7.79
N GLU A 344 7.37 -18.81 -6.66
CA GLU A 344 5.99 -19.24 -6.56
C GLU A 344 4.98 -18.12 -6.78
N GLY A 345 5.33 -16.89 -6.40
CA GLY A 345 4.42 -15.76 -6.46
C GLY A 345 3.94 -15.44 -7.87
N ARG A 346 4.82 -15.54 -8.84
CA ARG A 346 4.49 -15.35 -10.25
C ARG A 346 3.55 -16.42 -10.78
N LEU A 347 3.62 -17.64 -10.27
CA LEU A 347 2.72 -18.73 -10.66
C LEU A 347 1.28 -18.47 -10.22
N ILE A 348 1.07 -18.06 -8.99
CA ILE A 348 -0.27 -17.75 -8.48
C ILE A 348 -0.86 -16.50 -9.13
N LEU A 349 -0.03 -15.49 -9.38
CA LEU A 349 -0.46 -14.27 -10.07
C LEU A 349 -0.78 -14.50 -11.55
N ALA A 350 -0.05 -15.39 -12.21
CA ALA A 350 -0.37 -15.78 -13.59
C ALA A 350 -1.78 -16.36 -13.71
N ASP A 351 -2.18 -17.21 -12.77
CA ASP A 351 -3.56 -17.72 -12.70
C ASP A 351 -4.57 -16.60 -12.43
N GLY A 352 -4.25 -15.71 -11.48
CA GLY A 352 -5.13 -14.59 -11.11
C GLY A 352 -5.37 -13.61 -12.25
N VAL A 353 -4.32 -13.19 -12.96
CA VAL A 353 -4.45 -12.27 -14.10
C VAL A 353 -5.14 -12.93 -15.29
N ALA A 354 -4.88 -14.22 -15.54
CA ALA A 354 -5.58 -14.97 -16.59
C ALA A 354 -7.08 -15.08 -16.30
N TYR A 355 -7.46 -15.32 -15.04
CA TYR A 355 -8.85 -15.32 -14.59
C TYR A 355 -9.49 -13.93 -14.76
N ALA A 356 -8.82 -12.87 -14.36
CA ALA A 356 -9.29 -11.50 -14.54
C ALA A 356 -9.53 -11.15 -16.01
N CYS A 357 -8.65 -11.60 -16.89
CA CYS A 357 -8.78 -11.40 -18.32
C CYS A 357 -9.93 -12.20 -18.94
N LYS A 358 -9.98 -13.52 -18.68
CA LYS A 358 -10.90 -14.45 -19.35
C LYS A 358 -12.31 -14.44 -18.77
N ASP A 359 -12.43 -14.45 -17.44
CA ASP A 359 -13.71 -14.64 -16.74
C ASP A 359 -14.32 -13.33 -16.27
N LEU A 360 -13.51 -12.35 -15.88
CA LEU A 360 -13.99 -11.05 -15.41
C LEU A 360 -14.05 -10.00 -16.52
N GLY A 361 -13.45 -10.24 -17.68
CA GLY A 361 -13.45 -9.31 -18.81
C GLY A 361 -12.82 -7.96 -18.48
N ALA A 362 -11.77 -7.94 -17.67
CA ALA A 362 -11.15 -6.71 -17.22
C ALA A 362 -10.45 -5.95 -18.36
N ASP A 363 -10.67 -4.64 -18.41
CA ASP A 363 -10.00 -3.70 -19.32
C ASP A 363 -8.65 -3.25 -18.75
N ILE A 364 -8.56 -3.22 -17.42
CA ILE A 364 -7.38 -2.84 -16.65
C ILE A 364 -7.13 -3.92 -15.61
N ILE A 365 -5.93 -4.50 -15.65
CA ILE A 365 -5.48 -5.50 -14.67
C ILE A 365 -4.24 -4.96 -13.97
N LEU A 366 -4.34 -4.72 -12.66
CA LEU A 366 -3.21 -4.36 -11.81
C LEU A 366 -2.93 -5.51 -10.86
N ASP A 367 -1.72 -6.06 -10.89
CA ASP A 367 -1.28 -7.00 -9.87
C ASP A 367 -0.31 -6.35 -8.88
N MET A 368 -0.38 -6.77 -7.63
CA MET A 368 0.46 -6.27 -6.55
C MET A 368 1.03 -7.43 -5.74
N ALA A 369 2.32 -7.42 -5.54
CA ALA A 369 3.02 -8.55 -4.95
C ALA A 369 4.32 -8.17 -4.23
N THR A 370 4.59 -8.85 -3.14
CA THR A 370 5.94 -8.97 -2.55
C THR A 370 6.72 -10.01 -3.36
N LEU A 371 7.20 -9.61 -4.55
CA LEU A 371 7.57 -10.61 -5.55
C LEU A 371 9.05 -10.96 -5.55
N THR A 372 9.94 -9.97 -5.54
CA THR A 372 11.37 -10.22 -5.72
C THR A 372 12.24 -9.44 -4.73
N GLY A 373 13.29 -10.09 -4.25
CA GLY A 373 14.35 -9.39 -3.53
C GLY A 373 15.10 -8.37 -4.40
N ALA A 374 15.14 -8.61 -5.70
CA ALA A 374 15.76 -7.74 -6.68
C ALA A 374 15.10 -6.35 -6.75
N GLN A 375 13.81 -6.24 -6.46
CA GLN A 375 13.13 -4.95 -6.39
C GLN A 375 13.81 -4.02 -5.38
N GLY A 376 14.11 -4.51 -4.18
CA GLY A 376 14.78 -3.71 -3.15
C GLY A 376 16.18 -3.26 -3.55
N ILE A 377 16.88 -4.04 -4.36
CA ILE A 377 18.19 -3.70 -4.91
C ILE A 377 18.05 -2.62 -5.99
N ALA A 378 17.03 -2.74 -6.85
CA ALA A 378 16.83 -1.84 -7.99
C ALA A 378 16.27 -0.47 -7.58
N THR A 379 15.25 -0.41 -6.74
CA THR A 379 14.51 0.81 -6.39
C THR A 379 14.55 1.17 -4.91
N GLY A 380 15.17 0.34 -4.07
CA GLY A 380 15.37 0.60 -2.65
C GLY A 380 14.20 0.18 -1.77
N LYS A 381 14.26 0.60 -0.50
CA LYS A 381 13.32 0.17 0.55
C LYS A 381 12.00 0.94 0.55
N TYR A 382 11.97 2.13 -0.06
CA TYR A 382 10.81 3.03 0.01
C TYR A 382 9.98 3.07 -1.27
N HIS A 383 10.61 2.82 -2.42
CA HIS A 383 9.96 2.85 -3.72
C HIS A 383 9.63 1.44 -4.18
N ALA A 384 8.35 1.15 -4.38
CA ALA A 384 7.96 -0.05 -5.12
C ALA A 384 8.40 0.05 -6.59
N ALA A 385 8.53 -1.07 -7.26
CA ALA A 385 8.81 -1.10 -8.68
C ALA A 385 7.51 -1.24 -9.48
N VAL A 386 7.33 -0.42 -10.51
CA VAL A 386 6.23 -0.56 -11.47
C VAL A 386 6.74 -1.04 -12.82
N LEU A 387 6.03 -2.02 -13.36
CA LEU A 387 6.22 -2.54 -14.71
C LEU A 387 4.86 -2.55 -15.42
N THR A 388 4.76 -1.97 -16.60
CA THR A 388 3.48 -1.88 -17.32
C THR A 388 3.70 -1.86 -18.83
N ASN A 389 2.69 -2.29 -19.57
CA ASN A 389 2.62 -2.22 -21.02
C ASN A 389 2.16 -0.84 -21.55
N ASN A 390 1.93 0.14 -20.66
CA ASN A 390 1.37 1.44 -21.02
C ASN A 390 2.16 2.59 -20.38
N GLU A 391 2.73 3.47 -21.20
CA GLU A 391 3.57 4.57 -20.74
C GLU A 391 2.80 5.61 -19.89
N GLU A 392 1.55 5.90 -20.23
CA GLU A 392 0.76 6.87 -19.48
C GLU A 392 0.41 6.34 -18.07
N TRP A 393 0.16 5.03 -17.96
CA TRP A 393 -0.05 4.40 -16.67
C TRP A 393 1.22 4.31 -15.84
N GLU A 394 2.39 4.14 -16.46
CA GLU A 394 3.68 4.23 -15.77
C GLU A 394 3.85 5.60 -15.11
N LYS A 395 3.63 6.68 -15.88
CA LYS A 395 3.68 8.06 -15.39
C LYS A 395 2.64 8.31 -14.28
N ALA A 396 1.43 7.78 -14.45
CA ALA A 396 0.36 7.91 -13.47
C ALA A 396 0.71 7.21 -12.14
N CYS A 397 1.31 6.02 -12.19
CA CYS A 397 1.75 5.31 -10.99
C CYS A 397 2.81 6.10 -10.21
N VAL A 398 3.79 6.67 -10.89
CA VAL A 398 4.83 7.50 -10.27
C VAL A 398 4.21 8.74 -9.61
N LYS A 399 3.29 9.41 -10.30
CA LYS A 399 2.60 10.60 -9.79
C LYS A 399 1.70 10.25 -8.60
N ALA A 400 0.92 9.17 -8.69
CA ALA A 400 0.09 8.69 -7.58
C ALA A 400 0.92 8.41 -6.33
N GLY A 401 2.08 7.76 -6.48
CA GLY A 401 3.01 7.49 -5.39
C GLY A 401 3.48 8.76 -4.69
N ARG A 402 3.81 9.80 -5.44
CA ARG A 402 4.16 11.11 -4.89
C ARG A 402 2.99 11.81 -4.19
N ASN A 403 1.80 11.68 -4.73
CA ASN A 403 0.59 12.30 -4.17
C ASN A 403 0.11 11.63 -2.87
N CYS A 404 0.39 10.36 -2.68
CA CYS A 404 -0.11 9.58 -1.53
C CYS A 404 0.97 9.12 -0.54
N GLY A 405 2.24 9.24 -0.90
CA GLY A 405 3.36 8.81 -0.05
C GLY A 405 3.79 7.34 -0.22
N ASP A 406 3.04 6.52 -0.93
CA ASP A 406 3.44 5.17 -1.36
C ASP A 406 4.26 5.28 -2.64
N LEU A 407 5.57 5.50 -2.50
CA LEU A 407 6.45 5.84 -3.60
C LEU A 407 6.65 4.70 -4.59
N VAL A 408 6.78 5.05 -5.87
CA VAL A 408 6.92 4.10 -6.98
C VAL A 408 8.00 4.58 -7.94
N HIS A 409 8.77 3.65 -8.50
CA HIS A 409 9.74 3.93 -9.57
C HIS A 409 9.64 2.89 -10.69
N PRO A 410 9.73 3.28 -11.97
CA PRO A 410 9.55 2.35 -13.08
C PRO A 410 10.74 1.41 -13.28
N LEU A 411 10.45 0.22 -13.81
CA LEU A 411 11.41 -0.74 -14.32
C LEU A 411 11.32 -0.84 -15.85
N VAL A 412 12.33 -1.47 -16.45
CA VAL A 412 12.40 -1.68 -17.90
C VAL A 412 11.34 -2.71 -18.34
N TYR A 413 10.44 -2.29 -19.24
CA TYR A 413 9.48 -3.15 -19.93
C TYR A 413 9.97 -3.40 -21.35
N CYS A 414 10.52 -4.58 -21.62
CA CYS A 414 11.05 -4.96 -22.93
C CYS A 414 10.98 -6.47 -23.12
N PRO A 415 9.77 -7.04 -23.33
CA PRO A 415 9.59 -8.49 -23.40
C PRO A 415 10.38 -9.14 -24.54
N GLU A 416 10.55 -8.45 -25.67
CA GLU A 416 11.31 -8.95 -26.83
C GLU A 416 12.81 -9.19 -26.56
N LEU A 417 13.37 -8.57 -25.51
CA LEU A 417 14.75 -8.78 -25.09
C LEU A 417 14.88 -9.72 -23.90
N HIS A 418 13.88 -9.74 -23.00
CA HIS A 418 14.02 -10.39 -21.70
C HIS A 418 13.22 -11.67 -21.53
N PHE A 419 12.14 -11.89 -22.31
CA PHE A 419 11.29 -13.07 -22.11
C PHE A 419 12.00 -14.39 -22.47
N SER A 420 13.04 -14.35 -23.30
CA SER A 420 13.87 -15.50 -23.63
C SER A 420 14.58 -16.14 -22.42
N GLU A 421 14.68 -15.41 -21.29
CA GLU A 421 15.18 -15.95 -20.02
C GLU A 421 14.37 -17.16 -19.50
N PHE A 422 13.12 -17.31 -19.95
CA PHE A 422 12.23 -18.38 -19.52
C PHE A 422 12.16 -19.58 -20.48
N THR A 423 13.07 -19.70 -21.43
CA THR A 423 13.06 -20.77 -22.43
C THR A 423 13.12 -22.15 -21.77
N SER A 424 12.19 -23.05 -22.14
CA SER A 424 12.13 -24.45 -21.75
C SER A 424 12.28 -25.34 -22.99
N ALA A 425 12.89 -26.50 -22.82
CA ALA A 425 12.97 -27.52 -23.88
C ALA A 425 11.73 -28.42 -23.93
N VAL A 426 10.88 -28.40 -22.91
CA VAL A 426 9.79 -29.38 -22.73
C VAL A 426 8.43 -28.75 -22.42
N ALA A 427 8.38 -27.46 -22.11
CA ALA A 427 7.17 -26.72 -21.80
C ALA A 427 7.17 -25.38 -22.54
N ASP A 428 6.08 -24.63 -22.46
CA ASP A 428 6.03 -23.28 -23.05
C ASP A 428 7.04 -22.33 -22.43
N MET A 429 7.33 -22.50 -21.13
CA MET A 429 8.29 -21.68 -20.38
C MET A 429 8.75 -22.35 -19.08
N LYS A 430 9.85 -21.87 -18.52
CA LYS A 430 10.25 -22.11 -17.14
C LYS A 430 9.64 -21.03 -16.22
N ASN A 431 9.58 -21.29 -14.91
CA ASN A 431 9.08 -20.28 -13.98
C ASN A 431 10.14 -19.31 -13.48
N SER A 432 11.42 -19.59 -13.67
CA SER A 432 12.53 -18.74 -13.19
C SER A 432 13.55 -18.52 -14.30
N VAL A 433 14.23 -17.37 -14.26
CA VAL A 433 15.22 -16.94 -15.24
C VAL A 433 16.49 -17.80 -15.23
N ALA A 434 17.14 -17.90 -16.40
CA ALA A 434 18.44 -18.54 -16.53
C ALA A 434 19.56 -17.69 -15.91
N ASP A 435 19.55 -16.39 -16.16
CA ASP A 435 20.50 -15.42 -15.64
C ASP A 435 19.87 -14.54 -14.53
N ARG A 436 20.29 -14.75 -13.29
CA ARG A 436 19.78 -14.00 -12.13
C ARG A 436 20.28 -12.55 -12.06
N ASP A 437 21.25 -12.18 -12.87
CA ASP A 437 21.80 -10.83 -12.93
C ASP A 437 21.13 -9.98 -14.04
N ASN A 438 20.24 -10.60 -14.84
CA ASN A 438 19.53 -9.91 -15.91
C ASN A 438 18.12 -9.47 -15.46
N THR A 439 18.02 -8.28 -14.89
CA THR A 439 16.75 -7.60 -14.49
C THR A 439 15.66 -8.53 -13.92
N PRO A 440 15.93 -9.27 -12.83
CA PRO A 440 15.03 -10.32 -12.36
C PRO A 440 13.66 -9.83 -11.91
N SER A 441 13.53 -8.58 -11.44
CA SER A 441 12.22 -8.01 -11.07
C SER A 441 11.37 -7.74 -12.32
N SER A 442 11.94 -7.17 -13.39
CA SER A 442 11.26 -7.02 -14.68
C SER A 442 10.86 -8.38 -15.27
N CYS A 443 11.75 -9.35 -15.24
CA CYS A 443 11.48 -10.70 -15.76
C CYS A 443 10.32 -11.38 -15.00
N ALA A 444 10.26 -11.24 -13.68
CA ALA A 444 9.16 -11.77 -12.88
C ALA A 444 7.81 -11.19 -13.29
N GLY A 445 7.73 -9.88 -13.52
CA GLY A 445 6.54 -9.23 -14.04
C GLY A 445 6.19 -9.69 -15.48
N LEU A 446 7.18 -9.82 -16.36
CA LEU A 446 6.98 -10.32 -17.73
C LEU A 446 6.45 -11.74 -17.77
N PHE A 447 6.87 -12.60 -16.84
CA PHE A 447 6.29 -13.94 -16.69
C PHE A 447 4.77 -13.85 -16.47
N ILE A 448 4.31 -12.98 -15.57
CA ILE A 448 2.89 -12.77 -15.28
C ILE A 448 2.17 -12.27 -16.53
N ALA A 449 2.67 -11.23 -17.18
CA ALA A 449 2.08 -10.64 -18.38
C ALA A 449 1.97 -11.62 -19.54
N SER A 450 2.90 -12.57 -19.68
CA SER A 450 2.87 -13.57 -20.73
C SER A 450 1.61 -14.47 -20.69
N HIS A 451 0.96 -14.58 -19.54
CA HIS A 451 -0.24 -15.39 -19.36
C HIS A 451 -1.54 -14.68 -19.79
N ILE A 452 -1.48 -13.39 -20.07
CA ILE A 452 -2.54 -12.65 -20.76
C ILE A 452 -2.15 -12.28 -22.20
N GLY A 453 -0.85 -12.42 -22.54
CA GLY A 453 -0.27 -12.09 -23.83
C GLY A 453 0.30 -10.67 -23.89
N PHE A 454 1.45 -10.50 -24.55
CA PHE A 454 2.08 -9.18 -24.73
C PHE A 454 1.34 -8.30 -25.75
N ASP A 455 0.45 -8.90 -26.52
CA ASP A 455 -0.44 -8.25 -27.48
C ASP A 455 -1.85 -7.96 -26.92
N TRP A 456 -2.07 -8.26 -25.65
CA TRP A 456 -3.36 -7.94 -25.01
C TRP A 456 -3.63 -6.43 -25.07
N PRO A 457 -4.82 -6.01 -25.58
CA PRO A 457 -5.11 -4.60 -25.85
C PRO A 457 -5.41 -3.77 -24.59
N GLY A 458 -5.65 -4.41 -23.44
CA GLY A 458 -5.91 -3.74 -22.18
C GLY A 458 -4.66 -3.19 -21.52
N VAL A 459 -4.86 -2.53 -20.38
CA VAL A 459 -3.77 -2.00 -19.55
C VAL A 459 -3.42 -3.03 -18.48
N TRP A 460 -2.16 -3.47 -18.47
CA TRP A 460 -1.59 -4.28 -17.41
C TRP A 460 -0.57 -3.47 -16.63
N VAL A 461 -0.70 -3.49 -15.31
CA VAL A 461 0.21 -2.84 -14.36
C VAL A 461 0.65 -3.84 -13.32
N HIS A 462 1.95 -3.99 -13.13
CA HIS A 462 2.54 -4.80 -12.08
C HIS A 462 3.28 -3.93 -11.07
N ILE A 463 2.99 -4.10 -9.79
CA ILE A 463 3.64 -3.38 -8.69
C ILE A 463 4.34 -4.39 -7.78
N ASP A 464 5.67 -4.39 -7.79
CA ASP A 464 6.50 -5.19 -6.88
C ASP A 464 6.78 -4.40 -5.61
N ILE A 465 6.20 -4.86 -4.49
CA ILE A 465 6.26 -4.20 -3.19
C ILE A 465 7.11 -4.97 -2.16
N ALA A 466 8.00 -5.83 -2.62
CA ALA A 466 8.77 -6.71 -1.74
C ALA A 466 9.49 -5.98 -0.61
N ALA A 467 10.09 -4.83 -0.90
CA ALA A 467 10.80 -4.04 0.11
C ALA A 467 9.88 -3.08 0.89
N PRO A 468 9.02 -2.24 0.25
CA PRO A 468 8.25 -1.24 1.01
C PRO A 468 7.08 -1.82 1.82
N VAL A 469 6.75 -3.10 1.70
CA VAL A 469 5.70 -3.77 2.50
C VAL A 469 5.98 -3.71 3.99
N HIS A 470 7.23 -3.55 4.38
CA HIS A 470 7.67 -3.45 5.77
C HIS A 470 8.73 -2.36 5.98
N ALA A 471 8.82 -1.88 7.20
CA ALA A 471 9.89 -1.01 7.69
C ALA A 471 10.41 -1.62 8.99
N GLY A 472 11.66 -2.11 8.99
CA GLY A 472 12.16 -2.97 10.05
C GLY A 472 11.32 -4.26 10.14
N GLU A 473 10.85 -4.58 11.33
CA GLU A 473 10.04 -5.79 11.60
C GLU A 473 8.53 -5.56 11.48
N ARG A 474 8.09 -4.33 11.19
CA ARG A 474 6.67 -4.00 11.14
C ARG A 474 6.18 -3.77 9.71
N ALA A 475 4.96 -4.20 9.45
CA ALA A 475 4.26 -3.91 8.21
C ALA A 475 3.94 -2.41 8.08
N THR A 476 3.92 -1.92 6.85
CA THR A 476 3.63 -0.52 6.53
C THR A 476 2.21 -0.28 6.04
N GLY A 477 1.50 -1.32 5.62
CA GLY A 477 0.24 -1.16 4.89
C GLY A 477 0.43 -0.55 3.50
N TYR A 478 1.66 -0.61 2.96
CA TYR A 478 1.96 -0.11 1.62
C TYR A 478 1.01 -0.69 0.58
N GLY A 479 0.59 0.12 -0.34
CA GLY A 479 -0.27 -0.22 -1.46
C GLY A 479 -1.70 0.29 -1.33
N VAL A 480 -2.24 0.40 -0.12
CA VAL A 480 -3.61 0.92 0.10
C VAL A 480 -3.74 2.36 -0.39
N ALA A 481 -2.87 3.25 0.07
CA ALA A 481 -2.87 4.65 -0.36
C ALA A 481 -2.61 4.80 -1.86
N LEU A 482 -1.70 3.99 -2.42
CA LEU A 482 -1.39 4.00 -3.84
C LEU A 482 -2.60 3.65 -4.71
N LEU A 483 -3.31 2.58 -4.39
CA LEU A 483 -4.50 2.16 -5.14
C LEU A 483 -5.63 3.19 -5.05
N LEU A 484 -5.87 3.75 -3.86
CA LEU A 484 -6.86 4.81 -3.65
C LEU A 484 -6.52 6.07 -4.46
N SER A 485 -5.25 6.47 -4.49
CA SER A 485 -4.79 7.62 -5.28
C SER A 485 -4.88 7.34 -6.77
N LEU A 486 -4.31 6.23 -7.24
CA LEU A 486 -4.24 5.90 -8.66
C LEU A 486 -5.63 5.83 -9.31
N PHE A 487 -6.58 5.19 -8.64
CA PHE A 487 -7.95 5.00 -9.14
C PHE A 487 -8.96 6.02 -8.57
N GLY A 488 -8.49 7.00 -7.81
CA GLY A 488 -9.33 7.98 -7.14
C GLY A 488 -10.18 8.86 -8.07
N GLY A 489 -9.80 8.97 -9.35
CA GLY A 489 -10.58 9.69 -10.36
C GLY A 489 -11.96 9.08 -10.65
N ALA A 490 -12.13 7.78 -10.42
CA ALA A 490 -13.40 7.08 -10.53
C ALA A 490 -14.23 7.06 -9.22
N SER A 491 -13.71 7.66 -8.16
CA SER A 491 -14.42 7.83 -6.89
C SER A 491 -15.39 9.02 -6.96
N GLU A 492 -16.43 8.96 -6.13
CA GLU A 492 -17.32 10.11 -5.89
C GLU A 492 -16.71 11.11 -4.89
N ASP A 493 -15.63 10.73 -4.21
CA ASP A 493 -15.01 11.55 -3.17
C ASP A 493 -14.09 12.63 -3.75
N PRO A 494 -14.28 13.93 -3.41
CA PRO A 494 -13.47 15.00 -3.95
C PRO A 494 -11.99 14.95 -3.56
N LEU A 495 -11.66 14.40 -2.38
CA LEU A 495 -10.26 14.27 -1.96
C LEU A 495 -9.53 13.22 -2.80
N LEU A 496 -10.16 12.08 -3.07
CA LEU A 496 -9.60 11.05 -3.93
C LEU A 496 -9.47 11.55 -5.38
N ASN A 497 -10.43 12.34 -5.86
CA ASN A 497 -10.30 13.00 -7.17
C ASN A 497 -9.09 13.95 -7.20
N LEU A 498 -8.88 14.71 -6.13
CA LEU A 498 -7.76 15.68 -6.04
C LEU A 498 -6.39 14.99 -6.11
N VAL A 499 -6.22 13.85 -5.47
CA VAL A 499 -4.94 13.13 -5.40
C VAL A 499 -4.72 12.16 -6.56
N SER A 500 -5.75 11.92 -7.39
CA SER A 500 -5.66 11.01 -8.53
C SER A 500 -4.98 11.66 -9.72
N PRO A 501 -4.01 10.99 -10.35
CA PRO A 501 -3.41 11.43 -11.60
C PRO A 501 -4.21 11.06 -12.84
N LEU A 502 -5.21 10.15 -12.70
CA LEU A 502 -6.06 9.67 -13.78
C LEU A 502 -7.42 10.36 -13.71
N GLY A 503 -7.92 10.87 -14.83
CA GLY A 503 -9.26 11.43 -14.93
C GLY A 503 -9.38 12.96 -14.79
N CYS A 504 -8.30 13.70 -14.58
CA CYS A 504 -8.27 15.14 -14.74
C CYS A 504 -8.13 15.49 -16.23
N ASN A 505 -9.16 15.21 -17.02
CA ASN A 505 -9.34 15.84 -18.32
C ASN A 505 -9.85 17.27 -18.08
N GLY A 506 -8.97 18.24 -18.07
CA GLY A 506 -9.30 19.65 -17.97
C GLY A 506 -8.45 20.34 -16.92
N ASP A 507 -7.54 21.17 -17.39
CA ASP A 507 -6.78 22.16 -16.65
C ASP A 507 -5.67 21.68 -15.71
N SER A 508 -4.60 21.16 -16.29
CA SER A 508 -3.27 21.39 -15.70
C SER A 508 -2.97 22.90 -15.84
N PRO A 509 -2.71 23.61 -14.74
CA PRO A 509 -2.29 25.01 -14.87
C PRO A 509 -0.99 25.09 -15.70
N PRO A 510 -0.84 26.05 -16.59
CA PRO A 510 0.34 26.20 -17.44
C PRO A 510 1.66 26.37 -16.68
N GLU A 511 1.61 26.61 -15.38
CA GLU A 511 2.78 26.93 -14.55
C GLU A 511 3.71 25.74 -14.20
N GLU A 512 3.22 24.49 -14.18
CA GLU A 512 4.10 23.35 -13.90
C GLU A 512 4.90 22.93 -15.14
N MET A 513 4.34 23.05 -16.34
CA MET A 513 5.07 22.79 -17.58
C MET A 513 6.17 23.85 -17.85
N GLU A 514 5.94 25.09 -17.44
CA GLU A 514 6.93 26.17 -17.61
C GLU A 514 8.09 26.10 -16.61
N ARG A 515 7.84 25.60 -15.40
CA ARG A 515 8.91 25.36 -14.41
C ARG A 515 9.82 24.19 -14.77
N ASP A 516 9.27 23.12 -15.32
CA ASP A 516 10.07 21.98 -15.79
C ASP A 516 10.87 22.31 -17.06
N SER A 517 10.32 23.10 -17.98
CA SER A 517 11.03 23.52 -19.18
C SER A 517 12.19 24.50 -18.90
N LYS A 518 12.04 25.35 -17.88
CA LYS A 518 13.12 26.26 -17.45
C LYS A 518 14.23 25.54 -16.69
N ARG A 519 13.95 24.44 -16.00
CA ARG A 519 14.97 23.62 -15.33
C ARG A 519 15.77 22.75 -16.30
N ARG A 520 15.23 22.37 -17.44
CA ARG A 520 15.95 21.60 -18.49
C ARG A 520 17.02 22.39 -19.23
N ARG A 521 17.14 23.72 -19.03
CA ARG A 521 18.15 24.58 -19.66
C ARG A 521 19.38 24.85 -18.80
N LEU A 522 19.51 24.19 -17.65
CA LEU A 522 20.63 24.38 -16.71
C LEU A 522 21.30 23.06 -16.31
N VAL A 523 21.57 22.20 -17.30
CA VAL A 523 22.62 21.17 -17.21
C VAL A 523 23.37 21.16 -18.55
#